data_c48f0f33dee089f4a615ac38aa2b8c10
#
_entry.id   c48f0f33dee089f4a615ac38aa2b8c10
#
_cell.length_a   1.000
_cell.length_b   1.000
_cell.length_c   1.000
_cell.angle_alpha   90.00
_cell.angle_beta   90.00
_cell.angle_gamma   90.00
#
_symmetry.space_group_name_H-M   'P 1'
#
loop_
_entity.id
_entity.type
_entity.pdbx_description
1 polymer ?
#
loop_
_entity_poly.entity_id
_entity_poly.type
_entity_poly.pdbx_seq_one_letter_code
_entity_poly.pdbx_strand_id
1 'polypeptide(L)'
;IQGPLAGVSAMPFRQGLWDFGGLGYCVTEMISAKTLLTPNAPKRYLHIGEGEGPVCFQLSGNQPDELAHAAYQAVMLGADVIDLNCGCPVDKIRKKQSGSAWLSKSTELYQAIKAMRASIGPQIPLSIKIRVDGASDDHWNQDVVKATCDAGVDAIIVHGRHWTEDYQQPARLDEIAS
;
A
#
# COMPACT_ATOMS: atom_id res chain seq x y z
N ILE A 1 -8.99 -0.71 10.73
CA ILE A 1 -7.75 -1.30 10.16
C ILE A 1 -6.53 -0.79 10.88
N GLN A 2 -5.52 -1.66 11.05
CA GLN A 2 -4.20 -1.22 11.48
C GLN A 2 -3.35 -0.92 10.24
N GLY A 3 -2.85 0.31 10.12
CA GLY A 3 -2.05 0.75 8.97
C GLY A 3 -0.61 0.21 8.99
N PRO A 4 0.11 0.25 7.86
CA PRO A 4 1.49 -0.24 7.74
C PRO A 4 2.46 0.66 8.54
N LEU A 5 3.27 0.04 9.39
CA LEU A 5 4.28 0.71 10.21
C LEU A 5 5.64 0.00 10.02
N ALA A 6 6.56 0.65 9.31
CA ALA A 6 7.90 0.12 9.07
C ALA A 6 8.65 -0.11 10.38
N GLY A 7 9.20 -1.31 10.54
CA GLY A 7 9.89 -1.74 11.77
C GLY A 7 8.97 -2.14 12.92
N VAL A 8 7.65 -2.05 12.76
CA VAL A 8 6.67 -2.29 13.84
C VAL A 8 5.66 -3.37 13.45
N SER A 9 4.99 -3.25 12.30
CA SER A 9 3.86 -4.13 11.95
C SER A 9 4.27 -5.52 11.44
N ALA A 10 5.33 -6.09 12.03
CA ALA A 10 5.64 -7.52 11.92
C ALA A 10 4.59 -8.38 12.65
N MET A 11 4.56 -9.67 12.37
CA MET A 11 3.52 -10.60 12.85
C MET A 11 3.27 -10.51 14.37
N PRO A 12 4.26 -10.48 15.28
CA PRO A 12 3.97 -10.43 16.72
C PRO A 12 3.18 -9.18 17.15
N PHE A 13 3.42 -8.04 16.50
CA PHE A 13 2.68 -6.82 16.76
C PHE A 13 1.23 -6.93 16.25
N ARG A 14 1.03 -7.42 15.02
CA ARG A 14 -0.30 -7.60 14.46
C ARG A 14 -1.12 -8.60 15.26
N GLN A 15 -0.52 -9.72 15.65
CA GLN A 15 -1.17 -10.75 16.47
C GLN A 15 -1.61 -10.18 17.83
N GLY A 16 -0.73 -9.43 18.51
CA GLY A 16 -1.11 -8.77 19.77
C GLY A 16 -2.27 -7.78 19.63
N LEU A 17 -2.42 -7.13 18.47
CA LEU A 17 -3.55 -6.23 18.23
C LEU A 17 -4.87 -6.98 18.08
N TRP A 18 -4.89 -8.20 17.54
CA TRP A 18 -6.09 -9.03 17.44
C TRP A 18 -6.67 -9.37 18.81
N ASP A 19 -5.83 -9.51 19.84
CA ASP A 19 -6.29 -9.80 21.22
C ASP A 19 -7.14 -8.65 21.80
N PHE A 20 -6.97 -7.41 21.31
CA PHE A 20 -7.79 -6.27 21.71
C PHE A 20 -9.12 -6.21 20.94
N GLY A 21 -9.25 -6.91 19.83
CA GLY A 21 -10.46 -6.96 19.01
C GLY A 21 -10.73 -5.67 18.22
N GLY A 22 -11.86 -5.64 17.50
CA GLY A 22 -12.33 -4.46 16.75
C GLY A 22 -11.59 -4.18 15.44
N LEU A 23 -10.78 -5.12 14.95
CA LEU A 23 -10.04 -4.99 13.70
C LEU A 23 -10.74 -5.71 12.54
N GLY A 24 -10.81 -5.06 11.37
CA GLY A 24 -11.21 -5.72 10.14
C GLY A 24 -10.05 -6.45 9.45
N TYR A 25 -8.87 -5.83 9.43
CA TYR A 25 -7.62 -6.45 9.00
C TYR A 25 -6.40 -5.65 9.50
N CYS A 26 -5.24 -6.30 9.49
CA CYS A 26 -3.94 -5.70 9.75
C CYS A 26 -3.09 -5.63 8.49
N VAL A 27 -2.23 -4.61 8.39
CA VAL A 27 -1.33 -4.42 7.25
C VAL A 27 0.10 -4.75 7.66
N THR A 28 0.81 -5.50 6.82
CA THR A 28 2.23 -5.79 7.00
C THR A 28 3.10 -4.53 6.95
N GLU A 29 4.37 -4.66 7.31
CA GLU A 29 5.37 -3.69 6.86
C GLU A 29 5.40 -3.64 5.33
N MET A 30 5.83 -2.51 4.77
CA MET A 30 5.99 -2.35 3.33
C MET A 30 7.02 -3.33 2.75
N ILE A 31 6.60 -4.15 1.80
CA ILE A 31 7.41 -5.19 1.16
C ILE A 31 7.78 -4.74 -0.25
N SER A 32 9.08 -4.70 -0.56
CA SER A 32 9.52 -4.44 -1.94
C SER A 32 9.11 -5.59 -2.85
N ALA A 33 8.40 -5.31 -3.96
CA ALA A 33 8.02 -6.29 -4.96
C ALA A 33 9.23 -7.09 -5.45
N LYS A 34 10.31 -6.40 -5.80
CA LYS A 34 11.58 -7.01 -6.19
C LYS A 34 12.14 -7.96 -5.14
N THR A 35 12.07 -7.58 -3.85
CA THR A 35 12.57 -8.41 -2.75
C THR A 35 11.69 -9.65 -2.55
N LEU A 36 10.37 -9.49 -2.65
CA LEU A 36 9.42 -10.60 -2.51
C LEU A 36 9.66 -11.69 -3.56
N LEU A 37 10.04 -11.31 -4.76
CA LEU A 37 10.31 -12.22 -5.88
C LEU A 37 11.69 -12.91 -5.78
N THR A 38 12.50 -12.63 -4.77
CA THR A 38 13.78 -13.32 -4.57
C THR A 38 13.62 -14.56 -3.69
N PRO A 39 14.44 -15.62 -3.91
CA PRO A 39 14.42 -16.82 -3.07
C PRO A 39 14.67 -16.55 -1.58
N ASN A 40 15.35 -15.43 -1.27
CA ASN A 40 15.74 -15.03 0.08
C ASN A 40 14.85 -13.90 0.63
N ALA A 41 13.60 -13.79 0.21
CA ALA A 41 12.66 -12.83 0.75
C ALA A 41 12.60 -12.94 2.30
N PRO A 42 12.74 -11.82 3.04
CA PRO A 42 12.80 -11.88 4.49
C PRO A 42 11.51 -12.43 5.09
N LYS A 43 11.56 -13.62 5.69
CA LYS A 43 10.40 -14.33 6.25
C LYS A 43 9.61 -13.48 7.25
N ARG A 44 10.27 -12.59 7.98
CA ARG A 44 9.60 -11.72 8.97
C ARG A 44 8.48 -10.85 8.39
N TYR A 45 8.58 -10.49 7.10
CA TYR A 45 7.55 -9.67 6.43
C TYR A 45 6.39 -10.52 5.91
N LEU A 46 6.64 -11.82 5.69
CA LEU A 46 5.72 -12.72 5.00
C LEU A 46 4.99 -13.65 5.98
N HIS A 47 5.40 -13.66 7.25
CA HIS A 47 4.84 -14.56 8.24
C HIS A 47 3.47 -14.08 8.70
N ILE A 48 2.48 -14.96 8.60
CA ILE A 48 1.14 -14.82 9.17
C ILE A 48 1.09 -15.77 10.37
N GLY A 49 0.69 -15.26 11.53
CA GLY A 49 0.60 -16.03 12.77
C GLY A 49 -0.61 -16.94 12.80
N GLU A 50 -0.52 -18.03 13.56
CA GLU A 50 -1.66 -18.89 13.81
C GLU A 50 -2.74 -18.12 14.59
N GLY A 51 -3.98 -18.13 14.09
CA GLY A 51 -5.10 -17.36 14.68
C GLY A 51 -5.05 -15.86 14.39
N GLU A 52 -4.08 -15.39 13.60
CA GLU A 52 -4.12 -14.03 13.09
C GLU A 52 -5.31 -13.86 12.13
N GLY A 53 -6.07 -12.78 12.28
CA GLY A 53 -7.19 -12.46 11.37
C GLY A 53 -6.70 -11.99 10.00
N PRO A 54 -7.57 -11.42 9.15
CA PRO A 54 -7.20 -11.05 7.80
C PRO A 54 -5.97 -10.14 7.73
N VAL A 55 -5.02 -10.47 6.85
CA VAL A 55 -3.75 -9.77 6.68
C VAL A 55 -3.65 -9.17 5.28
N CYS A 56 -3.39 -7.86 5.23
CA CYS A 56 -3.08 -7.14 4.01
C CYS A 56 -1.55 -7.09 3.81
N PHE A 57 -1.07 -7.54 2.65
CA PHE A 57 0.33 -7.35 2.28
C PHE A 57 0.50 -6.04 1.51
N GLN A 58 1.23 -5.09 2.10
CA GLN A 58 1.54 -3.84 1.43
C GLN A 58 2.80 -3.96 0.58
N LEU A 59 2.64 -3.81 -0.72
CA LEU A 59 3.73 -3.88 -1.71
C LEU A 59 4.26 -2.49 -2.05
N SER A 60 5.53 -2.42 -2.41
CA SER A 60 6.15 -1.25 -3.02
C SER A 60 6.99 -1.65 -4.22
N GLY A 61 6.90 -0.87 -5.29
CA GLY A 61 7.60 -1.10 -6.55
C GLY A 61 7.31 0.02 -7.52
N ASN A 62 7.90 -0.07 -8.71
CA ASN A 62 7.75 0.92 -9.78
C ASN A 62 7.59 0.28 -11.17
N GLN A 63 7.61 -1.06 -11.25
CA GLN A 63 7.45 -1.80 -12.50
C GLN A 63 6.14 -2.59 -12.46
N PRO A 64 5.21 -2.37 -13.43
CA PRO A 64 3.92 -3.05 -13.44
C PRO A 64 4.03 -4.57 -13.38
N ASP A 65 4.93 -5.17 -14.15
CA ASP A 65 5.10 -6.63 -14.21
C ASP A 65 5.66 -7.19 -12.89
N GLU A 66 6.64 -6.51 -12.27
CA GLU A 66 7.15 -6.92 -10.95
C GLU A 66 6.05 -6.83 -9.89
N LEU A 67 5.25 -5.77 -9.91
CA LEU A 67 4.12 -5.59 -8.97
C LEU A 67 3.04 -6.66 -9.18
N ALA A 68 2.72 -7.00 -10.42
CA ALA A 68 1.76 -8.05 -10.76
C ALA A 68 2.22 -9.42 -10.23
N HIS A 69 3.46 -9.79 -10.50
CA HIS A 69 4.03 -11.05 -10.00
C HIS A 69 4.12 -11.06 -8.46
N ALA A 70 4.53 -9.94 -7.85
CA ALA A 70 4.60 -9.84 -6.39
C ALA A 70 3.22 -9.92 -5.74
N ALA A 71 2.20 -9.29 -6.34
CA ALA A 71 0.82 -9.40 -5.87
C ALA A 71 0.31 -10.85 -5.91
N TYR A 72 0.54 -11.55 -7.00
CA TYR A 72 0.22 -12.97 -7.11
C TYR A 72 0.94 -13.81 -6.05
N GLN A 73 2.25 -13.61 -5.88
CA GLN A 73 3.03 -14.31 -4.86
C GLN A 73 2.54 -14.02 -3.44
N ALA A 74 2.16 -12.77 -3.15
CA ALA A 74 1.59 -12.40 -1.85
C ALA A 74 0.28 -13.15 -1.55
N VAL A 75 -0.60 -13.29 -2.55
CA VAL A 75 -1.83 -14.10 -2.43
C VAL A 75 -1.49 -15.56 -2.18
N MET A 76 -0.51 -16.14 -2.91
CA MET A 76 -0.06 -17.53 -2.70
C MET A 76 0.57 -17.75 -1.31
N LEU A 77 1.05 -16.69 -0.67
CA LEU A 77 1.58 -16.71 0.71
C LEU A 77 0.50 -16.47 1.77
N GLY A 78 -0.77 -16.30 1.37
CA GLY A 78 -1.90 -16.18 2.27
C GLY A 78 -2.37 -14.75 2.54
N ALA A 79 -1.97 -13.77 1.73
CA ALA A 79 -2.53 -12.43 1.86
C ALA A 79 -4.03 -12.43 1.53
N ASP A 80 -4.83 -11.86 2.43
CA ASP A 80 -6.28 -11.68 2.23
C ASP A 80 -6.58 -10.41 1.43
N VAL A 81 -5.70 -9.42 1.50
CA VAL A 81 -5.80 -8.13 0.80
C VAL A 81 -4.42 -7.76 0.25
N ILE A 82 -4.38 -7.15 -0.91
CA ILE A 82 -3.16 -6.55 -1.46
C ILE A 82 -3.29 -5.03 -1.43
N ASP A 83 -2.24 -4.35 -0.97
CA ASP A 83 -2.17 -2.89 -0.96
C ASP A 83 -0.90 -2.39 -1.68
N LEU A 84 -1.02 -1.36 -2.50
CA LEU A 84 0.12 -0.69 -3.12
C LEU A 84 0.46 0.58 -2.36
N ASN A 85 1.71 0.68 -1.89
CA ASN A 85 2.20 1.89 -1.24
C ASN A 85 2.44 3.01 -2.25
N CYS A 86 1.63 4.05 -2.17
CA CYS A 86 1.75 5.28 -2.96
C CYS A 86 1.96 6.51 -2.07
N GLY A 87 2.35 6.33 -0.79
CA GLY A 87 2.46 7.44 0.16
C GLY A 87 3.79 7.54 0.92
N CYS A 88 4.69 6.57 0.82
CA CYS A 88 5.97 6.61 1.55
C CYS A 88 6.84 7.78 1.06
N PRO A 89 7.23 8.73 1.96
CA PRO A 89 7.97 9.93 1.57
C PRO A 89 9.49 9.74 1.58
N VAL A 90 9.98 8.60 2.03
CA VAL A 90 11.41 8.35 2.23
C VAL A 90 12.19 8.49 0.91
N ASP A 91 13.22 9.30 0.90
CA ASP A 91 14.02 9.61 -0.30
C ASP A 91 14.52 8.36 -1.03
N LYS A 92 15.00 7.36 -0.28
CA LYS A 92 15.47 6.10 -0.86
C LYS A 92 14.37 5.37 -1.66
N ILE A 93 13.11 5.51 -1.25
CA ILE A 93 11.95 4.93 -1.93
C ILE A 93 11.56 5.79 -3.14
N ARG A 94 11.47 7.11 -2.94
CA ARG A 94 11.15 8.07 -4.00
C ARG A 94 12.17 8.07 -5.14
N LYS A 95 13.48 8.01 -4.83
CA LYS A 95 14.56 7.88 -5.84
C LYS A 95 14.40 6.62 -6.69
N LYS A 96 13.78 5.58 -6.17
CA LYS A 96 13.40 4.37 -6.92
C LYS A 96 12.05 4.50 -7.64
N GLN A 97 11.49 5.71 -7.72
CA GLN A 97 10.21 5.97 -8.36
C GLN A 97 9.02 5.18 -7.77
N SER A 98 9.09 4.87 -6.46
CA SER A 98 8.07 4.16 -5.66
C SER A 98 7.53 5.06 -4.54
N GLY A 99 6.57 4.57 -3.79
CA GLY A 99 5.96 5.31 -2.69
C GLY A 99 5.26 6.57 -3.19
N SER A 100 5.47 7.70 -2.53
CA SER A 100 4.82 8.96 -2.93
C SER A 100 5.26 9.50 -4.30
N ALA A 101 6.27 8.90 -4.96
CA ALA A 101 6.59 9.23 -6.35
C ALA A 101 5.48 8.85 -7.34
N TRP A 102 4.62 7.90 -7.00
CA TRP A 102 3.45 7.53 -7.80
C TRP A 102 2.44 8.67 -7.95
N LEU A 103 2.39 9.57 -6.98
CA LEU A 103 1.40 10.64 -6.95
C LEU A 103 1.52 11.66 -8.10
N SER A 104 2.64 11.70 -8.79
CA SER A 104 2.86 12.50 -10.00
C SER A 104 2.82 11.69 -11.31
N LYS A 105 2.31 10.44 -11.28
CA LYS A 105 2.39 9.48 -12.38
C LYS A 105 1.12 8.69 -12.54
N SER A 106 -0.02 9.38 -12.71
CA SER A 106 -1.35 8.76 -12.76
C SER A 106 -1.48 7.71 -13.87
N THR A 107 -0.90 7.95 -15.04
CA THR A 107 -0.93 7.01 -16.18
C THR A 107 -0.16 5.73 -15.88
N GLU A 108 1.07 5.83 -15.38
CA GLU A 108 1.89 4.67 -15.03
C GLU A 108 1.31 3.90 -13.82
N LEU A 109 0.71 4.63 -12.87
CA LEU A 109 0.01 4.04 -11.74
C LEU A 109 -1.21 3.23 -12.21
N TYR A 110 -1.99 3.78 -13.14
CA TYR A 110 -3.08 3.04 -13.78
C TYR A 110 -2.60 1.71 -14.35
N GLN A 111 -1.50 1.72 -15.12
CA GLN A 111 -0.95 0.49 -15.72
C GLN A 111 -0.50 -0.52 -14.65
N ALA A 112 0.16 -0.05 -13.60
CA ALA A 112 0.60 -0.91 -12.51
C ALA A 112 -0.59 -1.58 -11.80
N ILE A 113 -1.63 -0.82 -11.47
CA ILE A 113 -2.83 -1.34 -10.81
C ILE A 113 -3.57 -2.33 -11.73
N LYS A 114 -3.71 -2.02 -13.02
CA LYS A 114 -4.31 -2.94 -14.01
C LYS A 114 -3.55 -4.27 -14.07
N ALA A 115 -2.23 -4.23 -14.09
CA ALA A 115 -1.40 -5.44 -14.10
C ALA A 115 -1.56 -6.25 -12.81
N MET A 116 -1.56 -5.58 -11.64
CA MET A 116 -1.80 -6.24 -10.35
C MET A 116 -3.20 -6.87 -10.32
N ARG A 117 -4.25 -6.12 -10.69
CA ARG A 117 -5.64 -6.62 -10.73
C ARG A 117 -5.77 -7.85 -11.65
N ALA A 118 -5.16 -7.80 -12.83
CA ALA A 118 -5.17 -8.92 -13.76
C ALA A 118 -4.52 -10.18 -13.19
N SER A 119 -3.46 -10.02 -12.37
CA SER A 119 -2.72 -11.14 -11.81
C SER A 119 -3.42 -11.81 -10.60
N ILE A 120 -4.14 -11.03 -9.77
CA ILE A 120 -4.81 -11.55 -8.56
C ILE A 120 -6.29 -11.85 -8.75
N GLY A 121 -6.88 -11.42 -9.88
CA GLY A 121 -8.31 -11.61 -10.17
C GLY A 121 -9.23 -10.71 -9.32
N PRO A 122 -10.56 -10.82 -9.53
CA PRO A 122 -11.54 -9.94 -8.88
C PRO A 122 -11.87 -10.33 -7.43
N GLN A 123 -11.47 -11.50 -6.97
CA GLN A 123 -11.85 -12.03 -5.65
C GLN A 123 -10.95 -11.51 -4.52
N ILE A 124 -9.74 -11.10 -4.84
CA ILE A 124 -8.79 -10.57 -3.85
C ILE A 124 -8.92 -9.05 -3.83
N PRO A 125 -9.28 -8.43 -2.69
CA PRO A 125 -9.34 -6.99 -2.56
C PRO A 125 -7.99 -6.34 -2.86
N LEU A 126 -7.99 -5.30 -3.69
CA LEU A 126 -6.83 -4.50 -4.04
C LEU A 126 -7.04 -3.07 -3.58
N SER A 127 -6.17 -2.56 -2.74
CA SER A 127 -6.18 -1.18 -2.29
C SER A 127 -4.90 -0.44 -2.66
N ILE A 128 -4.94 0.88 -2.53
CA ILE A 128 -3.75 1.73 -2.54
C ILE A 128 -3.74 2.62 -1.31
N LYS A 129 -2.54 2.96 -0.83
CA LYS A 129 -2.39 3.94 0.24
C LYS A 129 -1.64 5.16 -0.24
N ILE A 130 -2.32 6.31 -0.28
CA ILE A 130 -1.83 7.59 -0.76
C ILE A 130 -1.64 8.61 0.37
N ARG A 131 -1.09 9.78 0.04
CA ARG A 131 -1.10 11.00 0.86
C ARG A 131 -1.95 12.07 0.18
N VAL A 132 -2.45 13.03 0.95
CA VAL A 132 -3.12 14.20 0.40
C VAL A 132 -2.16 15.07 -0.39
N ASP A 133 -2.72 15.92 -1.23
CA ASP A 133 -2.04 16.95 -1.99
C ASP A 133 -1.35 17.98 -1.07
N GLY A 134 -0.33 18.64 -1.58
CA GLY A 134 0.21 19.82 -0.95
C GLY A 134 -0.72 21.02 -1.15
N ALA A 135 -0.46 22.12 -0.46
CA ALA A 135 -1.21 23.36 -0.58
C ALA A 135 -1.03 24.10 -1.95
N SER A 136 -0.58 23.40 -2.97
CA SER A 136 -0.52 23.89 -4.35
C SER A 136 -1.83 23.59 -5.07
N ASP A 137 -2.25 24.49 -5.94
CA ASP A 137 -3.47 24.36 -6.77
C ASP A 137 -3.39 23.19 -7.79
N ASP A 138 -2.43 22.31 -7.66
CA ASP A 138 -2.23 21.14 -8.50
C ASP A 138 -3.20 20.04 -8.11
N HIS A 139 -4.24 19.84 -8.89
CA HIS A 139 -5.28 18.81 -8.70
C HIS A 139 -4.80 17.37 -9.00
N TRP A 140 -3.51 17.08 -8.82
CA TRP A 140 -2.94 15.79 -9.18
C TRP A 140 -3.53 14.60 -8.40
N ASN A 141 -4.04 14.82 -7.18
CA ASN A 141 -4.74 13.77 -6.43
C ASN A 141 -6.03 13.34 -7.13
N GLN A 142 -6.74 14.25 -7.78
CA GLN A 142 -7.94 13.90 -8.56
C GLN A 142 -7.59 12.99 -9.72
N ASP A 143 -6.50 13.27 -10.45
CA ASP A 143 -6.02 12.42 -11.53
C ASP A 143 -5.57 11.05 -11.02
N VAL A 144 -4.89 11.02 -9.87
CA VAL A 144 -4.47 9.78 -9.21
C VAL A 144 -5.68 8.96 -8.75
N VAL A 145 -6.64 9.59 -8.07
CA VAL A 145 -7.87 8.94 -7.60
C VAL A 145 -8.65 8.39 -8.79
N LYS A 146 -8.87 9.21 -9.82
CA LYS A 146 -9.56 8.78 -11.03
C LYS A 146 -8.86 7.60 -11.70
N ALA A 147 -7.55 7.70 -11.94
CA ALA A 147 -6.77 6.65 -12.58
C ALA A 147 -6.83 5.33 -11.79
N THR A 148 -6.78 5.39 -10.46
CA THR A 148 -6.82 4.20 -9.62
C THR A 148 -8.20 3.55 -9.59
N CYS A 149 -9.27 4.33 -9.52
CA CYS A 149 -10.64 3.83 -9.63
C CYS A 149 -10.88 3.17 -11.00
N ASP A 150 -10.50 3.82 -12.09
CA ASP A 150 -10.63 3.30 -13.46
C ASP A 150 -9.78 2.02 -13.66
N ALA A 151 -8.69 1.87 -12.90
CA ALA A 151 -7.85 0.68 -12.93
C ALA A 151 -8.41 -0.50 -12.12
N GLY A 152 -9.39 -0.27 -11.26
CA GLY A 152 -10.11 -1.32 -10.53
C GLY A 152 -9.57 -1.60 -9.13
N VAL A 153 -9.19 -0.56 -8.36
CA VAL A 153 -8.98 -0.71 -6.91
C VAL A 153 -10.34 -0.81 -6.20
N ASP A 154 -10.37 -1.54 -5.10
CA ASP A 154 -11.57 -1.69 -4.25
C ASP A 154 -11.59 -0.62 -3.15
N ALA A 155 -10.43 -0.08 -2.77
CA ALA A 155 -10.33 0.95 -1.73
C ALA A 155 -9.10 1.85 -1.92
N ILE A 156 -9.24 3.10 -1.48
CA ILE A 156 -8.14 4.08 -1.37
C ILE A 156 -8.01 4.48 0.09
N ILE A 157 -6.84 4.28 0.69
CA ILE A 157 -6.53 4.70 2.05
C ILE A 157 -5.76 6.01 1.98
N VAL A 158 -6.29 7.08 2.57
CA VAL A 158 -5.70 8.41 2.51
C VAL A 158 -5.03 8.77 3.83
N HIS A 159 -3.76 9.17 3.77
CA HIS A 159 -3.05 9.80 4.87
C HIS A 159 -3.15 11.33 4.71
N GLY A 160 -3.77 12.02 5.65
CA GLY A 160 -4.06 13.46 5.61
C GLY A 160 -2.84 14.37 5.80
N ARG A 161 -1.67 13.96 5.34
CA ARG A 161 -0.46 14.81 5.29
C ARG A 161 0.16 14.72 3.91
N HIS A 162 0.67 15.85 3.42
CA HIS A 162 1.50 15.86 2.21
C HIS A 162 2.80 15.05 2.43
N TRP A 163 3.42 14.59 1.35
CA TRP A 163 4.63 13.76 1.46
C TRP A 163 5.86 14.53 1.96
N THR A 164 5.85 15.88 1.94
CA THR A 164 6.90 16.73 2.51
C THR A 164 6.71 17.03 4.00
N GLU A 165 5.55 16.69 4.55
CA GLU A 165 5.20 16.97 5.94
C GLU A 165 5.60 15.82 6.86
N ASP A 166 6.08 16.17 8.05
CA ASP A 166 6.39 15.22 9.11
C ASP A 166 5.20 14.97 10.05
N TYR A 167 5.39 14.14 11.07
CA TYR A 167 4.34 13.80 12.03
C TYR A 167 4.02 14.89 13.05
N GLN A 168 4.78 16.00 13.08
CA GLN A 168 4.48 17.16 13.93
C GLN A 168 3.34 17.99 13.35
N GLN A 169 3.13 17.94 12.04
CA GLN A 169 2.00 18.59 11.38
C GLN A 169 0.70 17.81 11.66
N PRO A 170 -0.44 18.45 11.90
CA PRO A 170 -1.72 17.78 12.02
C PRO A 170 -2.13 17.12 10.70
N ALA A 171 -2.91 16.04 10.78
CA ALA A 171 -3.53 15.46 9.59
C ALA A 171 -4.69 16.36 9.14
N ARG A 172 -4.79 16.62 7.83
CA ARG A 172 -5.82 17.46 7.21
C ARG A 172 -7.03 16.59 6.84
N LEU A 173 -7.94 16.42 7.81
CA LEU A 173 -9.11 15.55 7.64
C LEU A 173 -10.17 16.17 6.73
N ASP A 174 -10.26 17.47 6.68
CA ASP A 174 -11.11 18.25 5.78
C ASP A 174 -10.72 18.05 4.30
N GLU A 175 -9.44 17.96 3.98
CA GLU A 175 -8.98 17.64 2.63
C GLU A 175 -9.29 16.19 2.23
N ILE A 176 -9.45 15.27 3.18
CA ILE A 176 -9.88 13.90 2.89
C ILE A 176 -11.38 13.83 2.59
N ALA A 177 -12.14 14.74 3.21
CA ALA A 177 -13.61 14.77 3.12
C ALA A 177 -14.14 15.54 1.89
N SER A 178 -13.30 16.37 1.25
CA SER A 178 -13.64 17.14 0.05
C SER A 178 -13.57 16.29 -1.22
#